data_da2e181a05bf6d30388bf9fefb4a813c
#
_entry.id   da2e181a05bf6d30388bf9fefb4a813c
#
_cell.length_a   1.000
_cell.length_b   1.000
_cell.length_c   1.000
_cell.angle_alpha   90.00
_cell.angle_beta   90.00
_cell.angle_gamma   90.00
#
_symmetry.space_group_name_H-M   'P 1'
#
loop_
_entity.id
_entity.type
_entity.pdbx_description
1 polymer ?
#
loop_
_entity_poly.entity_id
_entity_poly.type
_entity_poly.pdbx_seq_one_letter_code
_entity_poly.pdbx_strand_id
1 'polypeptide(L)'
;MKRAIIILLAAALLLSVVGCKKEAKKTTLTVAMSPDFAPMEFVDTSKTGQDQFVGFDITLANYIAQELGLTLEIKPMSFDACQTAVQLGSVDMSISGFSWTAEREENFLLSDYYIAGDNETEQSVITVKAKEGTVTEPAGFAGWKVGAQAASLQEKLVQEALIPAGAELVVYKSIDDAVLALQTGKIDALAVAHGNGEAIISNNPDIAFTGYDFEVDPKYENNVCLLNKNSTELLQKVNAALAKALAAGVYDGWYNDAKALAGISTASEVSYNDDGTAPSN
;
A
#
# COMPACT_ATOMS: atom_id res chain seq x y z
N MET A 1 69.77 21.48 -6.57
CA MET A 1 69.16 21.18 -5.25
C MET A 1 67.84 21.94 -5.01
N LYS A 2 67.71 23.24 -5.25
CA LYS A 2 66.46 24.00 -4.99
C LYS A 2 65.26 23.55 -5.86
N ARG A 3 65.47 23.10 -7.12
CA ARG A 3 64.40 22.64 -8.01
C ARG A 3 63.83 21.24 -7.65
N ALA A 4 64.68 20.37 -7.07
CA ALA A 4 64.22 19.03 -6.63
C ALA A 4 63.36 19.09 -5.36
N ILE A 5 63.59 20.02 -4.46
CA ILE A 5 62.85 20.25 -3.23
C ILE A 5 61.47 20.80 -3.53
N ILE A 6 61.30 21.65 -4.55
CA ILE A 6 59.98 22.21 -4.94
C ILE A 6 59.11 21.13 -5.56
N ILE A 7 59.66 20.17 -6.32
CA ILE A 7 58.87 19.06 -6.91
C ILE A 7 58.43 18.08 -5.84
N LEU A 8 59.22 17.80 -4.81
CA LEU A 8 58.85 16.95 -3.68
C LEU A 8 57.77 17.58 -2.79
N LEU A 9 57.78 18.90 -2.58
CA LEU A 9 56.73 19.60 -1.85
C LEU A 9 55.40 19.64 -2.64
N ALA A 10 55.43 19.78 -3.97
CA ALA A 10 54.23 19.75 -4.82
C ALA A 10 53.60 18.35 -4.88
N ALA A 11 54.39 17.26 -4.86
CA ALA A 11 53.92 15.91 -4.81
C ALA A 11 53.29 15.55 -3.43
N ALA A 12 53.82 16.11 -2.34
CA ALA A 12 53.22 15.90 -1.00
C ALA A 12 51.88 16.63 -0.79
N LEU A 13 51.66 17.78 -1.49
CA LEU A 13 50.39 18.50 -1.45
C LEU A 13 49.28 17.81 -2.28
N LEU A 14 49.62 17.00 -3.29
CA LEU A 14 48.65 16.26 -4.09
C LEU A 14 48.15 14.97 -3.42
N LEU A 15 48.85 14.45 -2.41
CA LEU A 15 48.44 13.26 -1.65
C LEU A 15 47.51 13.54 -0.46
N SER A 16 47.32 14.81 -0.11
CA SER A 16 46.46 15.19 1.04
C SER A 16 44.98 15.44 0.70
N VAL A 17 44.54 15.24 -0.57
CA VAL A 17 43.13 15.46 -1.00
C VAL A 17 42.38 14.16 -1.22
N VAL A 18 42.94 12.99 -0.90
CA VAL A 18 42.18 11.77 -0.72
C VAL A 18 41.59 11.78 0.71
N GLY A 19 40.84 12.82 1.02
CA GLY A 19 39.95 12.84 2.15
C GLY A 19 38.87 11.81 1.84
N CYS A 20 38.88 10.69 2.56
CA CYS A 20 37.70 9.82 2.67
C CYS A 20 36.49 10.72 2.92
N LYS A 21 35.67 10.98 1.91
CA LYS A 21 34.30 11.42 2.15
C LYS A 21 33.68 10.31 2.99
N LYS A 22 33.66 10.48 4.29
CA LYS A 22 32.80 9.70 5.18
C LYS A 22 31.42 9.93 4.62
N GLU A 23 30.88 8.95 3.92
CA GLU A 23 29.47 9.00 3.53
C GLU A 23 28.68 9.34 4.79
N ALA A 24 27.90 10.41 4.71
CA ALA A 24 27.06 10.81 5.84
C ALA A 24 26.18 9.60 6.16
N LYS A 25 26.25 9.13 7.42
CA LYS A 25 25.44 7.99 7.85
C LYS A 25 23.99 8.33 7.55
N LYS A 26 23.32 7.49 6.75
CA LYS A 26 21.92 7.63 6.47
C LYS A 26 21.13 7.60 7.79
N THR A 27 20.27 8.58 7.99
CA THR A 27 19.46 8.74 9.21
C THR A 27 17.95 8.59 8.95
N THR A 28 17.56 8.55 7.68
CA THR A 28 16.16 8.57 7.27
C THR A 28 15.86 7.38 6.35
N LEU A 29 14.73 6.72 6.55
CA LEU A 29 14.12 5.76 5.63
C LEU A 29 13.04 6.51 4.85
N THR A 30 13.22 6.67 3.54
CA THR A 30 12.23 7.30 2.66
C THR A 30 11.33 6.23 2.06
N VAL A 31 10.02 6.33 2.31
CA VAL A 31 9.03 5.34 1.88
C VAL A 31 7.97 6.01 1.01
N ALA A 32 7.81 5.55 -0.24
CA ALA A 32 6.72 5.99 -1.11
C ALA A 32 5.42 5.26 -0.72
N MET A 33 4.31 6.00 -0.66
CA MET A 33 2.98 5.49 -0.35
C MET A 33 1.90 6.25 -1.12
N SER A 34 0.79 5.57 -1.45
CA SER A 34 -0.43 6.18 -2.00
C SER A 34 -1.48 6.24 -0.88
N PRO A 35 -1.56 7.37 -0.11
CA PRO A 35 -2.34 7.41 1.11
C PRO A 35 -3.83 7.68 0.85
N ASP A 36 -4.44 6.84 0.02
CA ASP A 36 -5.85 6.79 -0.35
C ASP A 36 -6.46 5.38 -0.22
N PHE A 37 -5.75 4.47 0.52
CA PHE A 37 -6.09 3.06 0.63
C PHE A 37 -6.36 2.66 2.10
N ALA A 38 -7.42 3.20 2.71
CA ALA A 38 -7.83 2.81 4.07
C ALA A 38 -8.30 1.34 4.10
N PRO A 39 -7.99 0.58 5.16
CA PRO A 39 -7.30 0.96 6.39
C PRO A 39 -5.77 0.86 6.33
N MET A 40 -5.18 0.55 5.16
CA MET A 40 -3.75 0.31 5.01
C MET A 40 -2.93 1.60 5.16
N GLU A 41 -3.17 2.59 4.30
CA GLU A 41 -2.56 3.91 4.38
C GLU A 41 -3.53 4.98 3.87
N PHE A 42 -3.75 6.00 4.69
CA PHE A 42 -4.67 7.08 4.37
C PHE A 42 -4.35 8.37 5.14
N VAL A 43 -5.05 9.45 4.78
CA VAL A 43 -4.86 10.77 5.39
C VAL A 43 -5.86 11.00 6.50
N ASP A 44 -5.39 11.23 7.72
CA ASP A 44 -6.18 11.81 8.81
C ASP A 44 -6.13 13.34 8.68
N THR A 45 -7.21 13.90 8.16
CA THR A 45 -7.32 15.37 7.90
C THR A 45 -7.34 16.23 9.15
N SER A 46 -7.45 15.63 10.33
CA SER A 46 -7.33 16.33 11.63
C SER A 46 -5.88 16.63 12.01
N LYS A 47 -4.92 16.00 11.33
CA LYS A 47 -3.47 16.10 11.57
C LYS A 47 -2.77 16.81 10.41
N THR A 48 -1.48 17.13 10.59
CA THR A 48 -0.67 17.82 9.57
C THR A 48 0.74 17.24 9.49
N GLY A 49 1.46 17.53 8.40
CA GLY A 49 2.84 17.06 8.21
C GLY A 49 2.91 15.54 8.05
N GLN A 50 3.91 14.91 8.63
CA GLN A 50 4.07 13.44 8.56
C GLN A 50 3.02 12.70 9.40
N ASP A 51 2.53 13.31 10.47
CA ASP A 51 1.57 12.71 11.39
C ASP A 51 0.17 12.52 10.76
N GLN A 52 -0.12 13.19 9.64
CA GLN A 52 -1.38 13.04 8.92
C GLN A 52 -1.54 11.67 8.25
N PHE A 53 -0.43 10.99 7.97
CA PHE A 53 -0.45 9.66 7.37
C PHE A 53 -0.68 8.63 8.46
N VAL A 54 -1.71 7.83 8.32
CA VAL A 54 -2.14 6.82 9.30
C VAL A 54 -2.55 5.52 8.59
N GLY A 55 -2.68 4.45 9.36
CA GLY A 55 -3.06 3.14 8.84
C GLY A 55 -2.05 2.05 9.15
N PHE A 56 -2.38 0.82 8.73
CA PHE A 56 -1.57 -0.36 8.99
C PHE A 56 -0.16 -0.24 8.38
N ASP A 57 -0.06 0.09 7.09
CA ASP A 57 1.21 0.22 6.36
C ASP A 57 2.08 1.35 6.91
N ILE A 58 1.46 2.42 7.44
CA ILE A 58 2.18 3.49 8.14
C ILE A 58 2.79 2.97 9.44
N THR A 59 2.03 2.19 10.20
CA THR A 59 2.51 1.57 11.45
C THR A 59 3.65 0.60 11.18
N LEU A 60 3.50 -0.24 10.15
CA LEU A 60 4.54 -1.16 9.70
C LEU A 60 5.81 -0.43 9.25
N ALA A 61 5.69 0.63 8.45
CA ALA A 61 6.83 1.43 7.99
C ALA A 61 7.57 2.09 9.17
N ASN A 62 6.83 2.61 10.15
CA ASN A 62 7.42 3.15 11.39
C ASN A 62 8.19 2.08 12.16
N TYR A 63 7.61 0.88 12.29
CA TYR A 63 8.27 -0.24 12.96
C TYR A 63 9.57 -0.64 12.23
N ILE A 64 9.54 -0.77 10.91
CA ILE A 64 10.73 -1.06 10.09
C ILE A 64 11.79 0.02 10.29
N ALA A 65 11.43 1.31 10.21
CA ALA A 65 12.36 2.40 10.41
C ALA A 65 13.02 2.35 11.79
N GLN A 66 12.26 2.08 12.85
CA GLN A 66 12.76 1.93 14.22
C GLN A 66 13.75 0.76 14.35
N GLU A 67 13.44 -0.40 13.78
CA GLU A 67 14.33 -1.57 13.76
C GLU A 67 15.64 -1.29 13.02
N LEU A 68 15.62 -0.43 12.01
CA LEU A 68 16.80 0.00 11.28
C LEU A 68 17.57 1.15 11.99
N GLY A 69 17.03 1.72 13.05
CA GLY A 69 17.57 2.90 13.72
C GLY A 69 17.53 4.17 12.85
N LEU A 70 16.49 4.30 12.02
CA LEU A 70 16.24 5.40 11.09
C LEU A 70 14.96 6.14 11.48
N THR A 71 14.83 7.38 11.00
CA THR A 71 13.56 8.13 11.05
C THR A 71 12.77 7.86 9.77
N LEU A 72 11.47 7.58 9.88
CA LEU A 72 10.59 7.44 8.72
C LEU A 72 10.32 8.80 8.07
N GLU A 73 10.37 8.84 6.76
CA GLU A 73 9.86 9.95 5.94
C GLU A 73 8.96 9.39 4.84
N ILE A 74 7.65 9.63 4.94
CA ILE A 74 6.67 9.23 3.94
C ILE A 74 6.72 10.22 2.78
N LYS A 75 6.79 9.68 1.55
CA LYS A 75 6.71 10.41 0.29
C LYS A 75 5.36 10.07 -0.36
N PRO A 76 4.32 10.89 -0.12
CA PRO A 76 3.00 10.62 -0.69
C PRO A 76 3.02 10.86 -2.21
N MET A 77 2.49 9.89 -2.95
CA MET A 77 2.32 9.96 -4.40
C MET A 77 1.28 8.94 -4.87
N SER A 78 0.87 8.98 -6.14
CA SER A 78 -0.04 7.98 -6.68
C SER A 78 0.59 6.59 -6.72
N PHE A 79 -0.23 5.54 -6.70
CA PHE A 79 0.20 4.15 -6.61
C PHE A 79 1.17 3.73 -7.74
N ASP A 80 0.91 4.15 -8.97
CA ASP A 80 1.79 3.95 -10.12
C ASP A 80 3.12 4.72 -9.97
N ALA A 81 3.07 5.93 -9.39
CA ALA A 81 4.26 6.74 -9.13
C ALA A 81 5.14 6.13 -8.02
N CYS A 82 4.57 5.46 -7.02
CA CYS A 82 5.32 4.74 -6.00
C CYS A 82 6.25 3.70 -6.64
N GLN A 83 5.74 2.90 -7.54
CA GLN A 83 6.52 1.89 -8.27
C GLN A 83 7.65 2.53 -9.09
N THR A 84 7.33 3.61 -9.81
CA THR A 84 8.33 4.37 -10.59
C THR A 84 9.42 4.97 -9.68
N ALA A 85 9.07 5.52 -8.53
CA ALA A 85 10.01 6.12 -7.58
C ALA A 85 11.02 5.09 -7.04
N VAL A 86 10.56 3.86 -6.75
CA VAL A 86 11.42 2.75 -6.34
C VAL A 86 12.35 2.32 -7.47
N GLN A 87 11.86 2.18 -8.72
CA GLN A 87 12.68 1.81 -9.87
C GLN A 87 13.80 2.81 -10.11
N LEU A 88 13.51 4.10 -9.98
CA LEU A 88 14.48 5.19 -10.16
C LEU A 88 15.42 5.35 -8.95
N GLY A 89 15.17 4.70 -7.82
CA GLY A 89 15.93 4.85 -6.59
C GLY A 89 15.78 6.23 -5.94
N SER A 90 14.69 6.94 -6.21
CA SER A 90 14.40 8.26 -5.60
C SER A 90 13.83 8.14 -4.19
N VAL A 91 13.39 6.95 -3.81
CA VAL A 91 13.03 6.52 -2.46
C VAL A 91 13.73 5.22 -2.13
N ASP A 92 13.75 4.83 -0.85
CA ASP A 92 14.39 3.59 -0.42
C ASP A 92 13.54 2.36 -0.73
N MET A 93 12.25 2.51 -0.51
CA MET A 93 11.27 1.45 -0.70
C MET A 93 9.87 2.03 -0.86
N SER A 94 8.91 1.17 -1.18
CA SER A 94 7.49 1.49 -1.12
C SER A 94 6.74 0.42 -0.34
N ILE A 95 5.79 0.87 0.49
CA ILE A 95 4.79 0.06 1.19
C ILE A 95 3.45 0.72 0.91
N SER A 96 2.53 0.04 0.24
CA SER A 96 1.24 0.60 -0.15
C SER A 96 0.29 -0.53 -0.61
N GLY A 97 0.08 -1.54 0.25
CA GLY A 97 -0.80 -2.66 -0.05
C GLY A 97 -0.45 -3.43 -1.34
N PHE A 98 0.82 -3.50 -1.70
CA PHE A 98 1.22 -4.17 -2.95
C PHE A 98 1.05 -5.68 -2.85
N SER A 99 0.10 -6.26 -3.58
CA SER A 99 0.04 -7.71 -3.81
C SER A 99 1.29 -8.20 -4.55
N TRP A 100 1.74 -9.42 -4.25
CA TRP A 100 2.74 -10.07 -5.09
C TRP A 100 2.19 -10.23 -6.52
N THR A 101 3.00 -9.93 -7.52
CA THR A 101 2.73 -10.29 -8.93
C THR A 101 4.05 -10.67 -9.62
N ALA A 102 3.97 -11.54 -10.64
CA ALA A 102 5.15 -11.92 -11.41
C ALA A 102 5.84 -10.70 -12.06
N GLU A 103 5.06 -9.73 -12.52
CA GLU A 103 5.58 -8.48 -13.07
C GLU A 103 6.35 -7.65 -12.03
N ARG A 104 5.83 -7.56 -10.79
CA ARG A 104 6.54 -6.89 -9.69
C ARG A 104 7.81 -7.62 -9.31
N GLU A 105 7.78 -8.95 -9.24
CA GLU A 105 8.97 -9.77 -8.98
C GLU A 105 10.05 -9.59 -10.06
N GLU A 106 9.66 -9.43 -11.32
CA GLU A 106 10.59 -9.14 -12.41
C GLU A 106 11.24 -7.75 -12.27
N ASN A 107 10.49 -6.75 -11.84
CA ASN A 107 10.92 -5.35 -11.83
C ASN A 107 11.52 -4.88 -10.52
N PHE A 108 11.25 -5.54 -9.39
CA PHE A 108 11.64 -5.13 -8.03
C PHE A 108 12.28 -6.28 -7.25
N LEU A 109 12.99 -5.96 -6.17
CA LEU A 109 13.14 -6.87 -5.05
C LEU A 109 11.86 -6.76 -4.22
N LEU A 110 11.23 -7.91 -3.94
CA LEU A 110 10.05 -8.02 -3.09
C LEU A 110 10.47 -8.50 -1.70
N SER A 111 9.88 -7.93 -0.67
CA SER A 111 10.07 -8.43 0.70
C SER A 111 9.42 -9.80 0.90
N ASP A 112 9.68 -10.41 2.05
CA ASP A 112 8.81 -11.45 2.57
C ASP A 112 7.39 -10.88 2.72
N TYR A 113 6.41 -11.77 2.71
CA TYR A 113 5.01 -11.39 2.84
C TYR A 113 4.71 -10.79 4.22
N TYR A 114 3.85 -9.80 4.24
CA TYR A 114 3.18 -9.36 5.44
C TYR A 114 1.66 -9.47 5.27
N ILE A 115 0.96 -9.80 6.35
CA ILE A 115 -0.47 -10.06 6.34
C ILE A 115 -1.17 -8.82 6.87
N ALA A 116 -2.16 -8.36 6.12
CA ALA A 116 -2.98 -7.22 6.49
C ALA A 116 -4.45 -7.64 6.63
N GLY A 117 -4.76 -8.37 7.69
CA GLY A 117 -6.15 -8.75 8.01
C GLY A 117 -6.76 -9.85 7.15
N ASP A 118 -7.91 -10.34 7.56
CA ASP A 118 -8.57 -11.49 6.94
C ASP A 118 -9.24 -11.18 5.59
N ASN A 119 -9.64 -9.92 5.35
CA ASN A 119 -10.43 -9.51 4.18
C ASN A 119 -9.61 -8.80 3.08
N GLU A 120 -8.32 -8.53 3.31
CA GLU A 120 -7.48 -7.85 2.31
C GLU A 120 -7.12 -8.74 1.12
N THR A 121 -7.35 -10.06 1.25
CA THR A 121 -7.15 -11.03 0.17
C THR A 121 -8.31 -11.04 -0.81
N GLU A 122 -9.53 -10.66 -0.38
CA GLU A 122 -10.70 -10.60 -1.23
C GLU A 122 -10.71 -9.34 -2.09
N GLN A 123 -11.10 -9.49 -3.34
CA GLN A 123 -11.18 -8.40 -4.31
C GLN A 123 -12.61 -8.27 -4.82
N SER A 124 -13.21 -7.12 -4.57
CA SER A 124 -14.63 -6.88 -4.76
C SER A 124 -14.91 -5.74 -5.73
N VAL A 125 -16.17 -5.55 -6.07
CA VAL A 125 -16.64 -4.42 -6.87
C VAL A 125 -17.71 -3.67 -6.11
N ILE A 126 -17.51 -2.36 -5.91
CA ILE A 126 -18.50 -1.46 -5.30
C ILE A 126 -19.25 -0.65 -6.37
N THR A 127 -20.47 -0.24 -6.04
CA THR A 127 -21.38 0.54 -6.90
C THR A 127 -22.24 1.47 -6.06
N VAL A 128 -23.10 2.28 -6.68
CA VAL A 128 -24.07 3.08 -5.95
C VAL A 128 -25.10 2.18 -5.23
N LYS A 129 -25.57 2.59 -4.05
CA LYS A 129 -26.48 1.82 -3.19
C LYS A 129 -27.74 1.30 -3.92
N ALA A 130 -28.24 2.04 -4.90
CA ALA A 130 -29.40 1.62 -5.70
C ALA A 130 -29.16 0.35 -6.53
N LYS A 131 -27.92 -0.06 -6.72
CA LYS A 131 -27.49 -1.25 -7.48
C LYS A 131 -26.88 -2.33 -6.57
N GLU A 132 -27.02 -2.21 -5.25
CA GLU A 132 -26.52 -3.19 -4.27
C GLU A 132 -26.99 -4.61 -4.59
N GLY A 133 -26.09 -5.58 -4.58
CA GLY A 133 -26.39 -6.99 -4.78
C GLY A 133 -26.95 -7.35 -6.16
N THR A 134 -26.97 -6.42 -7.13
CA THR A 134 -27.62 -6.66 -8.43
C THR A 134 -26.72 -7.38 -9.44
N VAL A 135 -25.41 -7.40 -9.22
CA VAL A 135 -24.45 -8.06 -10.11
C VAL A 135 -23.60 -9.02 -9.30
N THR A 136 -23.65 -10.31 -9.66
CA THR A 136 -22.97 -11.41 -8.96
C THR A 136 -22.07 -12.23 -9.88
N GLU A 137 -21.98 -11.85 -11.17
CA GLU A 137 -21.19 -12.55 -12.18
C GLU A 137 -20.65 -11.56 -13.22
N PRO A 138 -19.53 -11.86 -13.91
CA PRO A 138 -18.90 -10.94 -14.87
C PRO A 138 -19.84 -10.44 -15.98
N ALA A 139 -20.75 -11.29 -16.48
CA ALA A 139 -21.68 -10.92 -17.55
C ALA A 139 -22.63 -9.77 -17.15
N GLY A 140 -22.88 -9.58 -15.85
CA GLY A 140 -23.70 -8.48 -15.34
C GLY A 140 -23.06 -7.09 -15.52
N PHE A 141 -21.74 -7.01 -15.77
CA PHE A 141 -21.04 -5.76 -16.03
C PHE A 141 -21.03 -5.34 -17.49
N ALA A 142 -21.70 -6.06 -18.39
CA ALA A 142 -21.75 -5.71 -19.81
C ALA A 142 -22.28 -4.28 -20.01
N GLY A 143 -21.49 -3.44 -20.67
CA GLY A 143 -21.78 -2.02 -20.92
C GLY A 143 -21.54 -1.09 -19.72
N TRP A 144 -21.09 -1.60 -18.57
CA TRP A 144 -20.72 -0.76 -17.43
C TRP A 144 -19.32 -0.19 -17.60
N LYS A 145 -19.13 1.02 -17.08
CA LYS A 145 -17.82 1.63 -16.86
C LYS A 145 -17.33 1.24 -15.47
N VAL A 146 -16.29 0.42 -15.44
CA VAL A 146 -15.68 -0.06 -14.17
C VAL A 146 -14.36 0.67 -13.94
N GLY A 147 -14.28 1.41 -12.84
CA GLY A 147 -13.06 2.09 -12.41
C GLY A 147 -12.07 1.12 -11.77
N ALA A 148 -10.78 1.42 -11.89
CA ALA A 148 -9.72 0.80 -11.10
C ALA A 148 -8.54 1.76 -10.92
N GLN A 149 -7.74 1.56 -9.87
CA GLN A 149 -6.53 2.35 -9.67
C GLN A 149 -5.42 1.90 -10.62
N ALA A 150 -4.66 2.85 -11.17
CA ALA A 150 -3.57 2.60 -12.10
C ALA A 150 -2.48 1.68 -11.52
N ALA A 151 -2.06 0.67 -12.28
CA ALA A 151 -1.03 -0.32 -11.92
C ALA A 151 -1.37 -1.17 -10.68
N SER A 152 -2.65 -1.23 -10.29
CA SER A 152 -3.15 -2.06 -9.19
C SER A 152 -3.47 -3.50 -9.63
N LEU A 153 -3.67 -4.38 -8.65
CA LEU A 153 -4.22 -5.71 -8.90
C LEU A 153 -5.65 -5.61 -9.46
N GLN A 154 -6.44 -4.66 -8.97
CA GLN A 154 -7.82 -4.44 -9.40
C GLN A 154 -7.90 -4.06 -10.89
N GLU A 155 -6.99 -3.21 -11.39
CA GLU A 155 -6.90 -2.90 -12.83
C GLU A 155 -6.70 -4.19 -13.65
N LYS A 156 -5.77 -5.04 -13.23
CA LYS A 156 -5.50 -6.33 -13.87
C LYS A 156 -6.73 -7.24 -13.84
N LEU A 157 -7.40 -7.37 -12.69
CA LEU A 157 -8.58 -8.21 -12.54
C LEU A 157 -9.75 -7.74 -13.41
N VAL A 158 -9.98 -6.43 -13.51
CA VAL A 158 -10.98 -5.87 -14.44
C VAL A 158 -10.62 -6.20 -15.88
N GLN A 159 -9.35 -6.05 -16.29
CA GLN A 159 -8.89 -6.38 -17.64
C GLN A 159 -9.09 -7.86 -17.97
N GLU A 160 -8.83 -8.76 -17.03
CA GLU A 160 -8.88 -10.20 -17.25
C GLU A 160 -10.30 -10.77 -17.17
N ALA A 161 -11.13 -10.27 -16.25
CA ALA A 161 -12.46 -10.84 -15.98
C ALA A 161 -13.63 -10.03 -16.58
N LEU A 162 -13.61 -8.70 -16.51
CA LEU A 162 -14.77 -7.88 -16.83
C LEU A 162 -14.74 -7.32 -18.25
N ILE A 163 -13.56 -6.98 -18.80
CA ILE A 163 -13.46 -6.53 -20.20
C ILE A 163 -13.95 -7.61 -21.19
N PRO A 164 -13.54 -8.90 -21.05
CA PRO A 164 -14.08 -9.95 -21.92
C PRO A 164 -15.59 -10.14 -21.79
N ALA A 165 -16.16 -9.78 -20.64
CA ALA A 165 -17.61 -9.82 -20.38
C ALA A 165 -18.37 -8.59 -20.92
N GLY A 166 -17.67 -7.62 -21.50
CA GLY A 166 -18.26 -6.44 -22.15
C GLY A 166 -18.26 -5.17 -21.31
N ALA A 167 -17.52 -5.11 -20.20
CA ALA A 167 -17.31 -3.88 -19.45
C ALA A 167 -16.28 -2.95 -20.14
N GLU A 168 -16.31 -1.65 -19.78
CA GLU A 168 -15.30 -0.64 -20.15
C GLU A 168 -14.46 -0.31 -18.92
N LEU A 169 -13.12 -0.45 -18.98
CA LEU A 169 -12.23 -0.06 -17.89
C LEU A 169 -11.95 1.45 -17.96
N VAL A 170 -12.05 2.11 -16.81
CA VAL A 170 -11.65 3.51 -16.60
C VAL A 170 -10.59 3.58 -15.52
N VAL A 171 -9.37 3.98 -15.87
CA VAL A 171 -8.22 3.98 -14.95
C VAL A 171 -8.10 5.32 -14.25
N TYR A 172 -7.93 5.28 -12.92
CA TYR A 172 -7.74 6.44 -12.05
C TYR A 172 -6.37 6.37 -11.35
N LYS A 173 -5.78 7.53 -11.08
CA LYS A 173 -4.52 7.61 -10.30
C LYS A 173 -4.76 7.52 -8.81
N SER A 174 -5.91 7.96 -8.35
CA SER A 174 -6.33 7.98 -6.96
C SER A 174 -7.65 7.23 -6.80
N ILE A 175 -7.78 6.47 -5.71
CA ILE A 175 -9.04 5.82 -5.32
C ILE A 175 -10.09 6.88 -4.98
N ASP A 176 -9.71 7.98 -4.32
CA ASP A 176 -10.62 9.07 -3.96
C ASP A 176 -11.28 9.69 -5.21
N ASP A 177 -10.49 9.92 -6.29
CA ASP A 177 -11.03 10.40 -7.56
C ASP A 177 -11.99 9.39 -8.22
N ALA A 178 -11.71 8.09 -8.09
CA ALA A 178 -12.57 7.03 -8.60
C ALA A 178 -13.88 6.94 -7.79
N VAL A 179 -13.83 7.08 -6.46
CA VAL A 179 -15.03 7.15 -5.60
C VAL A 179 -15.89 8.36 -5.98
N LEU A 180 -15.29 9.53 -6.15
CA LEU A 180 -16.02 10.72 -6.61
C LEU A 180 -16.62 10.51 -8.02
N ALA A 181 -15.94 9.82 -8.91
CA ALA A 181 -16.44 9.48 -10.23
C ALA A 181 -17.64 8.52 -10.15
N LEU A 182 -17.62 7.54 -9.23
CA LEU A 182 -18.72 6.65 -8.96
C LEU A 182 -19.94 7.42 -8.43
N GLN A 183 -19.76 8.26 -7.41
CA GLN A 183 -20.83 9.08 -6.81
C GLN A 183 -21.47 10.04 -7.81
N THR A 184 -20.67 10.56 -8.74
CA THR A 184 -21.15 11.50 -9.78
C THR A 184 -21.65 10.80 -11.05
N GLY A 185 -21.67 9.47 -11.09
CA GLY A 185 -22.18 8.68 -12.23
C GLY A 185 -21.30 8.72 -13.49
N LYS A 186 -20.02 9.07 -13.34
CA LYS A 186 -19.04 9.02 -14.45
C LYS A 186 -18.58 7.58 -14.72
N ILE A 187 -18.60 6.73 -13.68
CA ILE A 187 -18.43 5.29 -13.75
C ILE A 187 -19.61 4.62 -13.05
N ASP A 188 -19.87 3.36 -13.38
CA ASP A 188 -20.96 2.57 -12.83
C ASP A 188 -20.53 1.74 -11.61
N ALA A 189 -19.24 1.40 -11.54
CA ALA A 189 -18.67 0.58 -10.49
C ALA A 189 -17.17 0.89 -10.32
N LEU A 190 -16.60 0.48 -9.18
CA LEU A 190 -15.17 0.59 -8.85
C LEU A 190 -14.69 -0.74 -8.28
N ALA A 191 -13.62 -1.29 -8.85
CA ALA A 191 -12.93 -2.46 -8.33
C ALA A 191 -12.01 -2.07 -7.17
N VAL A 192 -12.10 -2.77 -6.05
CA VAL A 192 -11.41 -2.47 -4.79
C VAL A 192 -10.95 -3.75 -4.08
N ALA A 193 -9.97 -3.68 -3.20
CA ALA A 193 -9.79 -4.68 -2.17
C ALA A 193 -10.98 -4.63 -1.20
N HIS A 194 -11.45 -5.77 -0.70
CA HIS A 194 -12.70 -5.84 0.08
C HIS A 194 -12.65 -4.91 1.30
N GLY A 195 -11.59 -4.98 2.12
CA GLY A 195 -11.44 -4.12 3.29
C GLY A 195 -11.40 -2.62 2.96
N ASN A 196 -10.81 -2.23 1.82
CA ASN A 196 -10.88 -0.85 1.33
C ASN A 196 -12.32 -0.50 0.90
N GLY A 197 -13.04 -1.42 0.26
CA GLY A 197 -14.46 -1.27 -0.04
C GLY A 197 -15.30 -1.04 1.22
N GLU A 198 -15.06 -1.79 2.31
CA GLU A 198 -15.70 -1.58 3.61
C GLU A 198 -15.43 -0.17 4.16
N ALA A 199 -14.18 0.32 4.08
CA ALA A 199 -13.83 1.67 4.52
C ALA A 199 -14.54 2.75 3.69
N ILE A 200 -14.59 2.58 2.37
CA ILE A 200 -15.31 3.49 1.48
C ILE A 200 -16.80 3.52 1.82
N ILE A 201 -17.44 2.36 1.94
CA ILE A 201 -18.89 2.24 2.24
C ILE A 201 -19.20 2.82 3.62
N SER A 202 -18.38 2.58 4.62
CA SER A 202 -18.57 3.12 5.97
C SER A 202 -18.65 4.66 5.97
N ASN A 203 -17.88 5.30 5.11
CA ASN A 203 -17.83 6.76 4.99
C ASN A 203 -18.77 7.32 3.90
N ASN A 204 -19.38 6.46 3.06
CA ASN A 204 -20.24 6.86 1.93
C ASN A 204 -21.50 5.95 1.88
N PRO A 205 -22.56 6.27 2.62
CA PRO A 205 -23.74 5.43 2.75
C PRO A 205 -24.55 5.26 1.45
N ASP A 206 -24.24 6.00 0.42
CA ASP A 206 -24.78 5.91 -0.94
C ASP A 206 -24.05 4.89 -1.83
N ILE A 207 -22.97 4.27 -1.33
CA ILE A 207 -22.19 3.22 -1.98
C ILE A 207 -22.43 1.87 -1.32
N ALA A 208 -22.34 0.78 -2.08
CA ALA A 208 -22.49 -0.59 -1.61
C ALA A 208 -21.70 -1.58 -2.49
N PHE A 209 -21.53 -2.80 -2.03
CA PHE A 209 -21.01 -3.88 -2.87
C PHE A 209 -22.03 -4.31 -3.93
N THR A 210 -21.52 -4.68 -5.12
CA THR A 210 -22.37 -5.24 -6.20
C THR A 210 -22.88 -6.62 -5.90
N GLY A 211 -22.17 -7.40 -5.05
CA GLY A 211 -22.35 -8.83 -4.83
C GLY A 211 -21.43 -9.70 -5.69
N TYR A 212 -20.55 -9.11 -6.48
CA TYR A 212 -19.52 -9.80 -7.24
C TYR A 212 -18.14 -9.62 -6.58
N ASP A 213 -17.47 -10.74 -6.37
CA ASP A 213 -16.09 -10.81 -5.94
C ASP A 213 -15.26 -11.51 -7.02
N PHE A 214 -14.03 -11.02 -7.24
CA PHE A 214 -13.12 -11.63 -8.21
C PHE A 214 -12.60 -12.96 -7.69
N GLU A 215 -12.48 -13.95 -8.57
CA GLU A 215 -11.64 -15.13 -8.29
C GLU A 215 -10.17 -14.69 -8.33
N VAL A 216 -9.46 -14.83 -7.22
CA VAL A 216 -8.06 -14.40 -7.06
C VAL A 216 -7.19 -15.63 -6.86
N ASP A 217 -6.07 -15.71 -7.61
CA ASP A 217 -5.05 -16.73 -7.36
C ASP A 217 -4.45 -16.49 -5.94
N PRO A 218 -4.42 -17.52 -5.07
CA PRO A 218 -3.90 -17.38 -3.70
C PRO A 218 -2.54 -16.73 -3.57
N LYS A 219 -1.71 -16.76 -4.61
CA LYS A 219 -0.40 -16.08 -4.61
C LYS A 219 -0.50 -14.55 -4.52
N TYR A 220 -1.66 -13.95 -4.86
CA TYR A 220 -1.88 -12.50 -4.76
C TYR A 220 -2.41 -12.06 -3.38
N GLU A 221 -2.71 -13.02 -2.50
CA GLU A 221 -3.35 -12.76 -1.20
C GLU A 221 -2.47 -12.00 -0.21
N ASN A 222 -1.15 -12.03 -0.38
CA ASN A 222 -0.24 -11.41 0.58
C ASN A 222 0.40 -10.16 0.01
N ASN A 223 0.59 -9.17 0.88
CA ASN A 223 1.25 -7.94 0.53
C ASN A 223 2.78 -8.05 0.65
N VAL A 224 3.48 -7.24 -0.13
CA VAL A 224 4.94 -7.13 -0.15
C VAL A 224 5.39 -5.67 -0.16
N CYS A 225 6.56 -5.41 0.41
CA CYS A 225 7.26 -4.14 0.20
C CYS A 225 8.05 -4.20 -1.11
N LEU A 226 8.08 -3.10 -1.86
CA LEU A 226 8.86 -2.99 -3.08
C LEU A 226 10.18 -2.27 -2.81
N LEU A 227 11.30 -2.84 -3.27
CA LEU A 227 12.63 -2.26 -3.19
C LEU A 227 13.29 -2.25 -4.58
N ASN A 228 14.22 -1.30 -4.78
CA ASN A 228 15.02 -1.30 -6.01
C ASN A 228 15.87 -2.58 -6.12
N LYS A 229 16.05 -3.10 -7.34
CA LYS A 229 16.83 -4.32 -7.62
C LYS A 229 18.26 -4.32 -7.03
N ASN A 230 18.81 -3.15 -6.76
CA ASN A 230 20.14 -3.00 -6.17
C ASN A 230 20.15 -2.93 -4.63
N SER A 231 18.99 -2.97 -3.97
CA SER A 231 18.85 -2.73 -2.53
C SER A 231 18.84 -4.01 -1.69
N THR A 232 19.67 -5.01 -2.04
CA THR A 232 19.69 -6.34 -1.39
C THR A 232 19.95 -6.26 0.12
N GLU A 233 20.86 -5.39 0.57
CA GLU A 233 21.15 -5.22 2.00
C GLU A 233 19.95 -4.65 2.76
N LEU A 234 19.25 -3.67 2.17
CA LEU A 234 18.04 -3.12 2.77
C LEU A 234 16.92 -4.17 2.83
N LEU A 235 16.73 -4.96 1.77
CA LEU A 235 15.76 -6.05 1.75
C LEU A 235 15.98 -7.04 2.91
N GLN A 236 17.22 -7.47 3.15
CA GLN A 236 17.53 -8.37 4.27
C GLN A 236 17.13 -7.78 5.62
N LYS A 237 17.35 -6.48 5.82
CA LYS A 237 16.97 -5.77 7.05
C LYS A 237 15.46 -5.63 7.18
N VAL A 238 14.77 -5.30 6.08
CA VAL A 238 13.31 -5.23 6.03
C VAL A 238 12.71 -6.59 6.39
N ASN A 239 13.16 -7.68 5.75
CA ASN A 239 12.67 -9.03 6.05
C ASN A 239 12.92 -9.44 7.51
N ALA A 240 14.07 -9.06 8.07
CA ALA A 240 14.34 -9.30 9.50
C ALA A 240 13.37 -8.53 10.41
N ALA A 241 12.97 -7.31 10.05
CA ALA A 241 11.98 -6.53 10.80
C ALA A 241 10.57 -7.14 10.66
N LEU A 242 10.17 -7.56 9.44
CA LEU A 242 8.90 -8.25 9.21
C LEU A 242 8.79 -9.54 10.04
N ALA A 243 9.85 -10.36 10.03
CA ALA A 243 9.90 -11.60 10.83
C ALA A 243 9.76 -11.34 12.33
N LYS A 244 10.35 -10.25 12.85
CA LYS A 244 10.18 -9.86 14.27
C LYS A 244 8.75 -9.42 14.58
N ALA A 245 8.14 -8.61 13.72
CA ALA A 245 6.76 -8.15 13.89
C ALA A 245 5.78 -9.35 13.87
N LEU A 246 5.97 -10.27 12.94
CA LEU A 246 5.19 -11.51 12.86
C LEU A 246 5.34 -12.35 14.12
N ALA A 247 6.58 -12.59 14.57
CA ALA A 247 6.86 -13.37 15.77
C ALA A 247 6.31 -12.72 17.06
N ALA A 248 6.18 -11.39 17.09
CA ALA A 248 5.58 -10.65 18.17
C ALA A 248 4.04 -10.66 18.15
N GLY A 249 3.40 -11.14 17.07
CA GLY A 249 1.94 -11.23 16.91
C GLY A 249 1.25 -9.87 16.94
N VAL A 250 1.91 -8.81 16.40
CA VAL A 250 1.39 -7.44 16.51
C VAL A 250 0.47 -7.03 15.35
N TYR A 251 0.44 -7.81 14.27
CA TYR A 251 -0.29 -7.42 13.05
C TYR A 251 -1.79 -7.24 13.26
N ASP A 252 -2.44 -8.16 13.96
CA ASP A 252 -3.89 -8.08 14.23
C ASP A 252 -4.24 -6.82 15.02
N GLY A 253 -3.42 -6.49 16.04
CA GLY A 253 -3.61 -5.27 16.81
C GLY A 253 -3.46 -4.01 15.96
N TRP A 254 -2.41 -3.93 15.15
CA TRP A 254 -2.19 -2.79 14.24
C TRP A 254 -3.29 -2.64 13.20
N TYR A 255 -3.79 -3.77 12.68
CA TYR A 255 -4.85 -3.76 11.69
C TYR A 255 -6.20 -3.31 12.31
N ASN A 256 -6.53 -3.81 13.49
CA ASN A 256 -7.73 -3.37 14.21
C ASN A 256 -7.68 -1.88 14.57
N ASP A 257 -6.53 -1.37 15.01
CA ASP A 257 -6.34 0.07 15.26
C ASP A 257 -6.52 0.89 13.98
N ALA A 258 -5.99 0.40 12.85
CA ALA A 258 -6.15 1.05 11.55
C ALA A 258 -7.61 1.05 11.06
N LYS A 259 -8.34 -0.06 11.23
CA LYS A 259 -9.79 -0.14 10.94
C LYS A 259 -10.59 0.86 11.78
N ALA A 260 -10.30 0.96 13.07
CA ALA A 260 -10.96 1.93 13.95
C ALA A 260 -10.70 3.38 13.49
N LEU A 261 -9.46 3.70 13.10
CA LEU A 261 -9.12 5.02 12.53
C LEU A 261 -9.84 5.30 11.20
N ALA A 262 -10.06 4.27 10.38
CA ALA A 262 -10.78 4.38 9.10
C ALA A 262 -12.31 4.45 9.27
N GLY A 263 -12.83 4.36 10.50
CA GLY A 263 -14.28 4.35 10.78
C GLY A 263 -14.97 3.03 10.45
N ILE A 264 -14.19 1.96 10.23
CA ILE A 264 -14.73 0.61 10.03
C ILE A 264 -15.07 0.03 11.41
N SER A 265 -16.31 -0.41 11.59
CA SER A 265 -16.73 -1.09 12.81
C SER A 265 -15.95 -2.40 12.93
N THR A 266 -15.06 -2.49 13.90
CA THR A 266 -14.48 -3.77 14.29
C THR A 266 -15.58 -4.55 14.97
N ALA A 267 -16.23 -5.47 14.26
CA ALA A 267 -17.25 -6.37 14.80
C ALA A 267 -16.59 -7.42 15.73
N SER A 268 -15.97 -6.98 16.81
CA SER A 268 -15.41 -7.87 17.83
C SER A 268 -15.47 -7.27 19.23
N GLU A 269 -16.68 -6.87 19.62
CA GLU A 269 -17.15 -7.04 20.99
C GLU A 269 -18.61 -7.43 20.90
N VAL A 270 -18.90 -8.66 20.49
CA VAL A 270 -20.11 -9.31 20.97
C VAL A 270 -19.88 -9.43 22.46
N SER A 271 -20.28 -8.41 23.21
CA SER A 271 -20.36 -8.52 24.66
C SER A 271 -21.42 -9.58 24.94
N TYR A 272 -20.97 -10.79 25.19
CA TYR A 272 -21.85 -11.81 25.71
C TYR A 272 -22.41 -11.32 27.04
N ASN A 273 -23.71 -11.53 27.25
CA ASN A 273 -24.34 -11.33 28.54
C ASN A 273 -23.59 -12.15 29.59
N ASP A 274 -23.72 -11.79 30.88
CA ASP A 274 -23.06 -12.50 32.00
C ASP A 274 -23.38 -14.00 32.07
N ASP A 275 -24.39 -14.46 31.32
CA ASP A 275 -24.80 -15.87 31.16
C ASP A 275 -24.18 -16.56 29.93
N GLY A 276 -23.33 -15.87 29.15
CA GLY A 276 -22.69 -16.40 27.94
C GLY A 276 -23.57 -16.41 26.71
N THR A 277 -24.73 -15.77 26.71
CA THR A 277 -25.61 -15.64 25.53
C THR A 277 -25.30 -14.37 24.72
N ALA A 278 -25.40 -14.48 23.39
CA ALA A 278 -25.30 -13.30 22.54
C ALA A 278 -26.53 -12.39 22.73
N PRO A 279 -26.38 -11.04 22.69
CA PRO A 279 -27.53 -10.15 22.74
C PRO A 279 -28.48 -10.45 21.59
N SER A 280 -29.76 -10.59 21.87
CA SER A 280 -30.79 -10.72 20.83
C SER A 280 -31.00 -9.37 20.15
N ASN A 281 -30.84 -9.33 18.84
CA ASN A 281 -31.26 -8.18 18.01
C ASN A 281 -32.77 -7.97 18.06
#